data_c4788ecd8162b6ab2e66672916f150d0
#
_entry.id   c4788ecd8162b6ab2e66672916f150d0
#
_cell.length_a   1.000
_cell.length_b   1.000
_cell.length_c   1.000
_cell.angle_alpha   90.00
_cell.angle_beta   90.00
_cell.angle_gamma   90.00
#
_symmetry.space_group_name_H-M   'P 1'
#
loop_
_entity.id
_entity.type
_entity.pdbx_description
1 polymer ?
#
loop_
_entity_poly.entity_id
_entity_poly.type
_entity_poly.pdbx_seq_one_letter_code
_entity_poly.pdbx_strand_id
1 'polypeptide(L)'
;KKKRITAFLVDKGTPGFTVRDGYRNVSHRGYNNMILEFDDCRLPKSQVLGEVHKGFEVAGTWLGATRLQVASTCLGRAERALGHALAYAAERKQFGSQIGKFQGISFKLADMAMELKAAELLTREAAWKYDKGTVTEADMSMAKLKATEVLAMIADEAIQIHGGMGLMDELPLERIWRDARVERIWEGTSEIQRHIISRELLRPLGA
;
A
#
# COMPACT_ATOMS: atom_id res chain seq x y z
N LYS A 1 32.62 -4.89 8.56
CA LYS A 1 32.65 -4.41 7.15
C LYS A 1 31.27 -3.92 6.79
N LYS A 2 31.07 -2.64 6.42
CA LYS A 2 29.81 -2.16 5.86
C LYS A 2 29.51 -2.97 4.59
N LYS A 3 28.36 -3.66 4.56
CA LYS A 3 27.87 -4.28 3.32
C LYS A 3 27.59 -3.16 2.31
N ARG A 4 28.20 -3.26 1.14
CA ARG A 4 28.01 -2.30 0.04
C ARG A 4 27.16 -2.95 -1.03
N ILE A 5 26.16 -2.25 -1.53
CA ILE A 5 25.21 -2.71 -2.52
C ILE A 5 25.45 -1.97 -3.82
N THR A 6 25.44 -2.68 -4.94
CA THR A 6 25.47 -2.11 -6.29
C THR A 6 24.20 -2.54 -7.03
N ALA A 7 23.56 -1.62 -7.73
CA ALA A 7 22.41 -1.93 -8.59
C ALA A 7 22.88 -2.23 -10.01
N PHE A 8 22.21 -3.17 -10.67
CA PHE A 8 22.48 -3.59 -12.04
C PHE A 8 21.21 -3.67 -12.85
N LEU A 9 21.30 -3.36 -14.14
CA LEU A 9 20.29 -3.72 -15.13
C LEU A 9 20.65 -5.09 -15.70
N VAL A 10 19.68 -6.00 -15.69
CA VAL A 10 19.87 -7.36 -16.21
C VAL A 10 18.81 -7.63 -17.27
N ASP A 11 19.24 -7.74 -18.52
CA ASP A 11 18.35 -7.99 -19.63
C ASP A 11 17.84 -9.44 -19.63
N LYS A 12 16.62 -9.63 -20.11
CA LYS A 12 16.07 -10.97 -20.34
C LYS A 12 16.94 -11.66 -21.39
N GLY A 13 17.34 -12.91 -21.07
CA GLY A 13 18.22 -13.71 -21.94
C GLY A 13 19.71 -13.53 -21.66
N THR A 14 20.08 -12.74 -20.63
CA THR A 14 21.48 -12.70 -20.16
C THR A 14 21.93 -14.10 -19.74
N PRO A 15 23.08 -14.62 -20.21
CA PRO A 15 23.61 -15.91 -19.81
C PRO A 15 23.73 -16.02 -18.29
N GLY A 16 23.24 -17.13 -17.72
CA GLY A 16 23.21 -17.36 -16.28
C GLY A 16 22.05 -16.65 -15.55
N PHE A 17 21.15 -15.95 -16.25
CA PHE A 17 19.94 -15.37 -15.67
C PHE A 17 18.70 -16.13 -16.15
N THR A 18 17.97 -16.73 -15.21
CA THR A 18 16.75 -17.50 -15.47
C THR A 18 15.58 -16.94 -14.65
N VAL A 19 14.42 -16.85 -15.30
CA VAL A 19 13.15 -16.46 -14.68
C VAL A 19 12.22 -17.64 -14.73
N ARG A 20 11.73 -18.08 -13.56
CA ARG A 20 10.79 -19.19 -13.43
C ARG A 20 9.50 -18.74 -12.76
N ASP A 21 8.42 -19.52 -13.00
CA ASP A 21 7.16 -19.33 -12.30
C ASP A 21 7.38 -19.38 -10.78
N GLY A 22 6.81 -18.39 -10.10
CA GLY A 22 6.91 -18.23 -8.66
C GLY A 22 5.61 -18.52 -7.93
N TYR A 23 5.42 -17.84 -6.83
CA TYR A 23 4.28 -18.06 -5.95
C TYR A 23 3.02 -17.33 -6.42
N ARG A 24 1.86 -17.97 -6.28
CA ARG A 24 0.57 -17.32 -6.50
C ARG A 24 0.21 -16.43 -5.32
N ASN A 25 -0.12 -15.17 -5.60
CA ASN A 25 -0.53 -14.21 -4.59
C ASN A 25 -2.06 -14.22 -4.42
N VAL A 26 -2.54 -14.05 -3.19
CA VAL A 26 -3.96 -13.86 -2.90
C VAL A 26 -4.42 -12.46 -3.31
N SER A 27 -3.54 -11.46 -3.19
CA SER A 27 -3.77 -10.07 -3.58
C SER A 27 -3.24 -9.82 -4.99
N HIS A 28 -3.81 -8.84 -5.70
CA HIS A 28 -3.33 -8.42 -7.02
C HIS A 28 -3.03 -9.62 -7.94
N ARG A 29 -4.03 -10.44 -8.20
CA ARG A 29 -3.89 -11.70 -8.97
C ARG A 29 -3.33 -11.54 -10.38
N GLY A 30 -3.37 -10.32 -10.94
CA GLY A 30 -2.69 -9.98 -12.19
C GLY A 30 -1.19 -9.74 -12.06
N TYR A 31 -0.65 -9.73 -10.83
CA TYR A 31 0.75 -9.51 -10.55
C TYR A 31 1.48 -10.84 -10.36
N ASN A 32 2.46 -11.12 -11.21
CA ASN A 32 3.22 -12.36 -11.18
C ASN A 32 4.46 -12.21 -10.30
N ASN A 33 4.55 -13.02 -9.24
CA ASN A 33 5.76 -13.14 -8.43
C ASN A 33 6.64 -14.23 -9.04
N MET A 34 7.70 -13.81 -9.73
CA MET A 34 8.63 -14.75 -10.39
C MET A 34 9.82 -15.07 -9.48
N ILE A 35 10.41 -16.23 -9.70
CA ILE A 35 11.68 -16.62 -9.09
C ILE A 35 12.79 -16.23 -10.06
N LEU A 36 13.76 -15.43 -9.57
CA LEU A 36 14.92 -15.02 -10.33
C LEU A 36 16.13 -15.83 -9.86
N GLU A 37 16.78 -16.51 -10.80
CA GLU A 37 17.97 -17.32 -10.52
C GLU A 37 19.16 -16.75 -11.29
N PHE A 38 20.28 -16.64 -10.58
CA PHE A 38 21.54 -16.16 -11.14
C PHE A 38 22.62 -17.22 -10.91
N ASP A 39 23.12 -17.82 -11.98
CA ASP A 39 24.17 -18.83 -11.96
C ASP A 39 25.32 -18.35 -12.85
N ASP A 40 26.46 -18.01 -12.24
CA ASP A 40 27.61 -17.37 -12.90
C ASP A 40 27.21 -16.26 -13.91
N CYS A 41 26.19 -15.48 -13.56
CA CYS A 41 25.65 -14.41 -14.38
C CYS A 41 26.65 -13.24 -14.42
N ARG A 42 27.35 -13.09 -15.53
CA ARG A 42 28.39 -12.05 -15.71
C ARG A 42 27.82 -10.87 -16.47
N LEU A 43 27.93 -9.69 -15.87
CA LEU A 43 27.42 -8.45 -16.42
C LEU A 43 28.58 -7.50 -16.78
N PRO A 44 28.54 -6.82 -17.94
CA PRO A 44 29.51 -5.79 -18.26
C PRO A 44 29.34 -4.57 -17.33
N LYS A 45 30.40 -3.80 -17.14
CA LYS A 45 30.36 -2.60 -16.30
C LYS A 45 29.31 -1.56 -16.75
N SER A 46 28.97 -1.54 -18.02
CA SER A 46 27.94 -0.66 -18.59
C SER A 46 26.54 -0.94 -18.07
N GLN A 47 26.30 -2.10 -17.48
CA GLN A 47 25.01 -2.46 -16.84
C GLN A 47 24.93 -2.10 -15.36
N VAL A 48 25.96 -1.44 -14.79
CA VAL A 48 25.85 -0.86 -13.45
C VAL A 48 24.90 0.33 -13.52
N LEU A 49 23.84 0.27 -12.70
CA LEU A 49 22.88 1.36 -12.54
C LEU A 49 23.36 2.30 -11.42
N GLY A 50 23.74 3.51 -11.81
CA GLY A 50 24.38 4.49 -10.91
C GLY A 50 25.86 4.16 -10.63
N GLU A 51 26.29 4.32 -9.40
CA GLU A 51 27.68 4.09 -8.99
C GLU A 51 27.86 2.77 -8.23
N VAL A 52 29.04 2.16 -8.41
CA VAL A 52 29.44 0.96 -7.65
C VAL A 52 29.39 1.29 -6.16
N HIS A 53 28.76 0.38 -5.38
CA HIS A 53 28.54 0.53 -3.94
C HIS A 53 27.49 1.57 -3.50
N LYS A 54 26.79 2.23 -4.43
CA LYS A 54 25.72 3.20 -4.16
C LYS A 54 24.33 2.74 -4.59
N GLY A 55 24.13 1.44 -4.84
CA GLY A 55 22.85 0.91 -5.31
C GLY A 55 21.67 1.15 -4.37
N PHE A 56 21.93 1.33 -3.07
CA PHE A 56 20.87 1.69 -2.12
C PHE A 56 20.41 3.15 -2.28
N GLU A 57 21.29 4.05 -2.72
CA GLU A 57 20.93 5.44 -3.04
C GLU A 57 19.99 5.47 -4.25
N VAL A 58 20.26 4.64 -5.28
CA VAL A 58 19.37 4.48 -6.43
C VAL A 58 17.97 4.01 -6.01
N ALA A 59 17.89 3.00 -5.12
CA ALA A 59 16.61 2.56 -4.57
C ALA A 59 15.92 3.66 -3.76
N GLY A 60 16.68 4.45 -3.01
CA GLY A 60 16.18 5.56 -2.17
C GLY A 60 15.46 6.65 -2.96
N THR A 61 15.91 6.97 -4.17
CA THR A 61 15.26 7.99 -5.02
C THR A 61 13.83 7.60 -5.41
N TRP A 62 13.52 6.33 -5.43
CA TRP A 62 12.23 5.80 -5.87
C TRP A 62 11.29 5.45 -4.69
N LEU A 63 11.83 4.84 -3.62
CA LEU A 63 11.04 4.31 -2.50
C LEU A 63 10.20 5.38 -1.77
N GLY A 64 10.64 6.62 -1.74
CA GLY A 64 9.88 7.73 -1.13
C GLY A 64 8.61 8.04 -1.92
N ALA A 65 8.75 8.24 -3.23
CA ALA A 65 7.64 8.56 -4.13
C ALA A 65 6.61 7.42 -4.19
N THR A 66 7.05 6.15 -4.18
CA THR A 66 6.13 5.00 -4.22
C THR A 66 5.27 4.87 -2.98
N ARG A 67 5.73 5.32 -1.81
CA ARG A 67 4.89 5.36 -0.60
C ARG A 67 3.69 6.29 -0.78
N LEU A 68 3.86 7.47 -1.40
CA LEU A 68 2.76 8.38 -1.71
C LEU A 68 1.83 7.79 -2.78
N GLN A 69 2.37 7.11 -3.79
CA GLN A 69 1.58 6.41 -4.80
C GLN A 69 0.70 5.32 -4.16
N VAL A 70 1.27 4.49 -3.28
CA VAL A 70 0.52 3.47 -2.53
C VAL A 70 -0.57 4.13 -1.69
N ALA A 71 -0.25 5.19 -0.94
CA ALA A 71 -1.22 5.91 -0.13
C ALA A 71 -2.41 6.40 -0.98
N SER A 72 -2.13 7.08 -2.11
CA SER A 72 -3.16 7.60 -3.01
C SER A 72 -4.03 6.49 -3.60
N THR A 73 -3.42 5.38 -4.01
CA THR A 73 -4.14 4.21 -4.53
C THR A 73 -5.05 3.58 -3.47
N CYS A 74 -4.58 3.52 -2.22
CA CYS A 74 -5.38 3.03 -1.10
C CYS A 74 -6.58 3.91 -0.81
N LEU A 75 -6.41 5.24 -0.86
CA LEU A 75 -7.53 6.19 -0.67
C LEU A 75 -8.64 5.98 -1.70
N GLY A 76 -8.30 5.90 -2.99
CA GLY A 76 -9.31 5.69 -4.03
C GLY A 76 -10.08 4.37 -3.89
N ARG A 77 -9.40 3.30 -3.46
CA ARG A 77 -10.06 2.01 -3.18
C ARG A 77 -10.93 2.07 -1.93
N ALA A 78 -10.47 2.75 -0.88
CA ALA A 78 -11.22 2.93 0.36
C ALA A 78 -12.49 3.78 0.12
N GLU A 79 -12.38 4.86 -0.65
CA GLU A 79 -13.51 5.69 -1.06
C GLU A 79 -14.54 4.87 -1.85
N ARG A 80 -14.09 4.05 -2.79
CA ARG A 80 -14.97 3.17 -3.55
C ARG A 80 -15.69 2.15 -2.66
N ALA A 81 -14.98 1.52 -1.73
CA ALA A 81 -15.58 0.56 -0.81
C ALA A 81 -16.60 1.21 0.14
N LEU A 82 -16.28 2.40 0.68
CA LEU A 82 -17.21 3.21 1.47
C LEU A 82 -18.47 3.60 0.65
N GLY A 83 -18.29 4.01 -0.62
CA GLY A 83 -19.40 4.34 -1.51
C GLY A 83 -20.37 3.17 -1.69
N HIS A 84 -19.85 1.95 -1.91
CA HIS A 84 -20.68 0.74 -1.97
C HIS A 84 -21.41 0.47 -0.65
N ALA A 85 -20.74 0.63 0.49
CA ALA A 85 -21.33 0.42 1.81
C ALA A 85 -22.46 1.42 2.10
N LEU A 86 -22.27 2.69 1.74
CA LEU A 86 -23.27 3.75 1.90
C LEU A 86 -24.52 3.47 1.04
N ALA A 87 -24.33 3.13 -0.24
CA ALA A 87 -25.44 2.83 -1.16
C ALA A 87 -26.25 1.62 -0.65
N TYR A 88 -25.56 0.54 -0.29
CA TYR A 88 -26.21 -0.65 0.20
C TYR A 88 -26.96 -0.40 1.52
N ALA A 89 -26.38 0.32 2.46
CA ALA A 89 -27.01 0.65 3.74
C ALA A 89 -28.27 1.53 3.57
N ALA A 90 -28.32 2.38 2.53
CA ALA A 90 -29.47 3.20 2.23
C ALA A 90 -30.61 2.44 1.56
N GLU A 91 -30.31 1.36 0.82
CA GLU A 91 -31.31 0.59 0.05
C GLU A 91 -31.78 -0.67 0.78
N ARG A 92 -30.86 -1.43 1.37
CA ARG A 92 -31.14 -2.73 1.99
C ARG A 92 -32.05 -2.56 3.20
N LYS A 93 -33.14 -3.35 3.24
CA LYS A 93 -34.11 -3.35 4.35
C LYS A 93 -34.02 -4.66 5.11
N GLN A 94 -34.00 -4.55 6.44
CA GLN A 94 -34.17 -5.65 7.39
C GLN A 94 -34.92 -5.10 8.62
N PHE A 95 -35.67 -5.96 9.30
CA PHE A 95 -36.46 -5.59 10.50
C PHE A 95 -37.40 -4.40 10.24
N GLY A 96 -37.94 -4.30 9.02
CA GLY A 96 -38.90 -3.25 8.62
C GLY A 96 -38.31 -1.91 8.27
N SER A 97 -36.97 -1.75 8.24
CA SER A 97 -36.28 -0.46 7.96
C SER A 97 -35.01 -0.64 7.12
N GLN A 98 -34.54 0.46 6.51
CA GLN A 98 -33.20 0.48 5.90
C GLN A 98 -32.15 0.20 6.97
N ILE A 99 -31.15 -0.64 6.63
CA ILE A 99 -30.13 -1.02 7.61
C ILE A 99 -29.26 0.15 8.07
N GLY A 100 -29.10 1.17 7.24
CA GLY A 100 -28.38 2.40 7.61
C GLY A 100 -29.01 3.20 8.74
N LYS A 101 -30.26 2.94 9.11
CA LYS A 101 -30.92 3.56 10.28
C LYS A 101 -30.55 2.94 11.61
N PHE A 102 -29.95 1.75 11.60
CA PHE A 102 -29.50 1.10 12.83
C PHE A 102 -28.11 1.61 13.22
N GLN A 103 -27.93 1.99 14.49
CA GLN A 103 -26.67 2.55 14.99
C GLN A 103 -25.47 1.64 14.77
N GLY A 104 -25.67 0.31 14.84
CA GLY A 104 -24.62 -0.69 14.52
C GLY A 104 -24.08 -0.60 13.09
N ILE A 105 -24.81 0.03 12.16
CA ILE A 105 -24.37 0.29 10.77
C ILE A 105 -23.96 1.75 10.60
N SER A 106 -24.80 2.69 11.05
CA SER A 106 -24.52 4.13 10.83
C SER A 106 -23.24 4.59 11.53
N PHE A 107 -22.90 4.05 12.69
CA PHE A 107 -21.66 4.39 13.39
C PHE A 107 -20.43 3.85 12.65
N LYS A 108 -20.49 2.62 12.11
CA LYS A 108 -19.45 2.10 11.24
C LYS A 108 -19.19 3.01 10.03
N LEU A 109 -20.24 3.46 9.36
CA LEU A 109 -20.14 4.38 8.22
C LEU A 109 -19.51 5.73 8.61
N ALA A 110 -19.86 6.25 9.79
CA ALA A 110 -19.27 7.48 10.32
C ALA A 110 -17.76 7.31 10.62
N ASP A 111 -17.38 6.22 11.28
CA ASP A 111 -15.97 5.90 11.56
C ASP A 111 -15.17 5.72 10.28
N MET A 112 -15.71 4.98 9.31
CA MET A 112 -15.09 4.79 7.99
C MET A 112 -14.84 6.14 7.28
N ALA A 113 -15.83 7.03 7.28
CA ALA A 113 -15.73 8.33 6.65
C ALA A 113 -14.70 9.25 7.35
N MET A 114 -14.68 9.25 8.67
CA MET A 114 -13.73 10.03 9.48
C MET A 114 -12.29 9.54 9.27
N GLU A 115 -12.08 8.25 9.32
CA GLU A 115 -10.76 7.63 9.13
C GLU A 115 -10.22 7.83 7.71
N LEU A 116 -11.10 7.73 6.69
CA LEU A 116 -10.75 8.03 5.31
C LEU A 116 -10.32 9.50 5.16
N LYS A 117 -11.08 10.43 5.76
CA LYS A 117 -10.75 11.85 5.72
C LYS A 117 -9.41 12.16 6.38
N ALA A 118 -9.13 11.56 7.52
CA ALA A 118 -7.83 11.71 8.18
C ALA A 118 -6.66 11.19 7.32
N ALA A 119 -6.83 10.03 6.69
CA ALA A 119 -5.83 9.47 5.77
C ALA A 119 -5.63 10.34 4.52
N GLU A 120 -6.72 10.89 3.97
CA GLU A 120 -6.68 11.83 2.84
C GLU A 120 -5.86 13.07 3.18
N LEU A 121 -6.11 13.70 4.32
CA LEU A 121 -5.40 14.91 4.74
C LEU A 121 -3.89 14.68 4.93
N LEU A 122 -3.50 13.58 5.58
CA LEU A 122 -2.09 13.20 5.71
C LEU A 122 -1.43 12.97 4.35
N THR A 123 -2.12 12.29 3.43
CA THR A 123 -1.58 12.01 2.10
C THR A 123 -1.44 13.29 1.27
N ARG A 124 -2.43 14.18 1.31
CA ARG A 124 -2.39 15.47 0.60
C ARG A 124 -1.30 16.39 1.15
N GLU A 125 -1.13 16.44 2.46
CA GLU A 125 -0.04 17.20 3.09
C GLU A 125 1.33 16.70 2.63
N ALA A 126 1.55 15.37 2.69
CA ALA A 126 2.80 14.77 2.26
C ALA A 126 3.08 15.02 0.76
N ALA A 127 2.05 14.91 -0.09
CA ALA A 127 2.17 15.22 -1.52
C ALA A 127 2.50 16.70 -1.77
N TRP A 128 1.84 17.62 -1.09
CA TRP A 128 2.12 19.04 -1.18
C TRP A 128 3.56 19.37 -0.72
N LYS A 129 4.02 18.79 0.39
CA LYS A 129 5.40 18.93 0.84
C LYS A 129 6.39 18.35 -0.16
N TYR A 130 6.04 17.24 -0.82
CA TYR A 130 6.86 16.63 -1.87
C TYR A 130 7.06 17.60 -3.04
N ASP A 131 5.99 18.22 -3.54
CA ASP A 131 6.05 19.22 -4.61
C ASP A 131 6.87 20.46 -4.23
N LYS A 132 6.92 20.79 -2.94
CA LYS A 132 7.73 21.89 -2.40
C LYS A 132 9.18 21.53 -2.08
N GLY A 133 9.54 20.26 -2.21
CA GLY A 133 10.87 19.77 -1.84
C GLY A 133 11.16 19.80 -0.33
N THR A 134 10.11 19.83 0.50
CA THR A 134 10.20 19.90 1.97
C THR A 134 9.69 18.64 2.69
N VAL A 135 9.28 17.64 1.91
CA VAL A 135 8.77 16.37 2.45
C VAL A 135 9.86 15.61 3.21
N THR A 136 9.51 15.01 4.32
CA THR A 136 10.37 14.11 5.08
C THR A 136 10.02 12.64 4.84
N GLU A 137 10.93 11.74 5.21
CA GLU A 137 10.65 10.30 5.20
C GLU A 137 9.50 9.93 6.16
N ALA A 138 9.37 10.64 7.28
CA ALA A 138 8.28 10.45 8.23
C ALA A 138 6.93 10.90 7.63
N ASP A 139 6.85 12.02 6.92
CA ASP A 139 5.62 12.46 6.26
C ASP A 139 5.08 11.38 5.29
N MET A 140 5.96 10.87 4.41
CA MET A 140 5.59 9.82 3.46
C MET A 140 5.21 8.51 4.14
N SER A 141 5.90 8.19 5.24
CA SER A 141 5.63 6.98 6.02
C SER A 141 4.30 7.08 6.79
N MET A 142 3.96 8.25 7.34
CA MET A 142 2.67 8.50 7.99
C MET A 142 1.51 8.38 6.99
N ALA A 143 1.66 8.98 5.81
CA ALA A 143 0.67 8.89 4.75
C ALA A 143 0.42 7.41 4.32
N LYS A 144 1.50 6.68 4.02
CA LYS A 144 1.42 5.27 3.61
C LYS A 144 0.81 4.39 4.70
N LEU A 145 1.31 4.51 5.92
CA LEU A 145 0.84 3.71 7.06
C LEU A 145 -0.66 3.92 7.30
N LYS A 146 -1.09 5.18 7.41
CA LYS A 146 -2.50 5.51 7.67
C LYS A 146 -3.40 5.06 6.54
N ALA A 147 -3.07 5.37 5.28
CA ALA A 147 -3.91 5.02 4.14
C ALA A 147 -4.08 3.50 3.97
N THR A 148 -3.03 2.71 4.16
CA THR A 148 -3.10 1.25 4.01
C THR A 148 -3.87 0.57 5.14
N GLU A 149 -3.78 1.07 6.38
CA GLU A 149 -4.54 0.55 7.51
C GLU A 149 -6.02 0.93 7.41
N VAL A 150 -6.32 2.15 6.96
CA VAL A 150 -7.69 2.62 6.72
C VAL A 150 -8.34 1.85 5.58
N LEU A 151 -7.65 1.59 4.48
CA LEU A 151 -8.18 0.75 3.40
C LEU A 151 -8.55 -0.65 3.92
N ALA A 152 -7.68 -1.26 4.72
CA ALA A 152 -7.94 -2.60 5.27
C ALA A 152 -9.20 -2.61 6.15
N MET A 153 -9.35 -1.61 7.01
CA MET A 153 -10.53 -1.45 7.90
C MET A 153 -11.80 -1.20 7.09
N ILE A 154 -11.77 -0.26 6.14
CA ILE A 154 -12.95 0.09 5.33
C ILE A 154 -13.39 -1.07 4.44
N ALA A 155 -12.45 -1.80 3.84
CA ALA A 155 -12.77 -2.95 3.00
C ALA A 155 -13.44 -4.08 3.81
N ASP A 156 -12.95 -4.33 5.02
CA ASP A 156 -13.52 -5.33 5.92
C ASP A 156 -14.94 -4.94 6.38
N GLU A 157 -15.11 -3.72 6.86
CA GLU A 157 -16.41 -3.22 7.29
C GLU A 157 -17.42 -3.10 6.14
N ALA A 158 -16.98 -2.77 4.93
CA ALA A 158 -17.85 -2.76 3.76
C ALA A 158 -18.42 -4.16 3.46
N ILE A 159 -17.57 -5.21 3.51
CA ILE A 159 -18.04 -6.61 3.40
C ILE A 159 -19.03 -6.92 4.54
N GLN A 160 -18.70 -6.56 5.77
CA GLN A 160 -19.56 -6.83 6.92
C GLN A 160 -20.93 -6.17 6.78
N ILE A 161 -21.01 -4.94 6.28
CA ILE A 161 -22.27 -4.22 6.03
C ILE A 161 -23.11 -4.92 4.94
N HIS A 162 -22.46 -5.47 3.90
CA HIS A 162 -23.14 -6.21 2.83
C HIS A 162 -23.56 -7.62 3.26
N GLY A 163 -22.99 -8.16 4.33
CA GLY A 163 -23.19 -9.55 4.74
C GLY A 163 -22.71 -10.51 3.65
N GLY A 164 -23.45 -11.60 3.42
CA GLY A 164 -23.08 -12.61 2.42
C GLY A 164 -22.85 -12.05 1.01
N MET A 165 -23.57 -10.99 0.62
CA MET A 165 -23.37 -10.33 -0.67
C MET A 165 -21.98 -9.69 -0.83
N GLY A 166 -21.37 -9.25 0.27
CA GLY A 166 -20.01 -8.68 0.25
C GLY A 166 -18.91 -9.65 -0.14
N LEU A 167 -19.20 -10.97 -0.06
CA LEU A 167 -18.26 -12.04 -0.43
C LEU A 167 -18.43 -12.51 -1.88
N MET A 168 -19.44 -12.02 -2.58
CA MET A 168 -19.73 -12.44 -3.96
C MET A 168 -18.86 -11.64 -4.93
N ASP A 169 -18.41 -12.28 -6.00
CA ASP A 169 -17.48 -11.70 -6.99
C ASP A 169 -18.18 -10.74 -7.98
N GLU A 170 -19.51 -10.69 -7.96
CA GLU A 170 -20.30 -9.67 -8.68
C GLU A 170 -20.08 -8.26 -8.11
N LEU A 171 -19.63 -8.16 -6.85
CA LEU A 171 -19.27 -6.90 -6.23
C LEU A 171 -17.73 -6.78 -6.14
N PRO A 172 -17.19 -5.56 -6.20
CA PRO A 172 -15.73 -5.37 -6.14
C PRO A 172 -15.16 -5.55 -4.72
N LEU A 173 -16.00 -5.73 -3.69
CA LEU A 173 -15.61 -5.64 -2.28
C LEU A 173 -14.66 -6.76 -1.86
N GLU A 174 -14.93 -8.01 -2.25
CA GLU A 174 -14.07 -9.15 -1.92
C GLU A 174 -12.67 -8.97 -2.52
N ARG A 175 -12.58 -8.43 -3.74
CA ARG A 175 -11.32 -8.14 -4.41
C ARG A 175 -10.58 -6.98 -3.72
N ILE A 176 -11.28 -5.89 -3.39
CA ILE A 176 -10.69 -4.77 -2.65
C ILE A 176 -10.13 -5.26 -1.32
N TRP A 177 -10.85 -6.10 -0.60
CA TRP A 177 -10.44 -6.68 0.69
C TRP A 177 -9.18 -7.56 0.56
N ARG A 178 -9.16 -8.47 -0.43
CA ARG A 178 -7.96 -9.31 -0.69
C ARG A 178 -6.75 -8.45 -1.08
N ASP A 179 -6.96 -7.48 -1.96
CA ASP A 179 -5.89 -6.61 -2.44
C ASP A 179 -5.37 -5.66 -1.36
N ALA A 180 -6.22 -5.22 -0.43
CA ALA A 180 -5.82 -4.39 0.70
C ALA A 180 -4.75 -5.06 1.59
N ARG A 181 -4.67 -6.40 1.61
CA ARG A 181 -3.77 -7.10 2.52
C ARG A 181 -2.30 -6.86 2.21
N VAL A 182 -1.90 -6.81 0.95
CA VAL A 182 -0.50 -6.61 0.55
C VAL A 182 -0.04 -5.17 0.75
N GLU A 183 -0.96 -4.21 0.72
CA GLU A 183 -0.64 -2.78 0.88
C GLU A 183 0.09 -2.47 2.20
N ARG A 184 -0.18 -3.25 3.23
CA ARG A 184 0.48 -3.15 4.53
C ARG A 184 1.85 -3.84 4.59
N ILE A 185 2.26 -4.52 3.50
CA ILE A 185 3.49 -5.33 3.43
C ILE A 185 4.50 -4.71 2.48
N TRP A 186 4.12 -4.46 1.24
CA TRP A 186 5.04 -3.96 0.23
C TRP A 186 5.39 -2.48 0.45
N GLU A 187 6.42 -1.99 -0.26
CA GLU A 187 6.97 -0.63 -0.14
C GLU A 187 7.38 -0.27 1.31
N GLY A 188 7.71 -1.30 2.07
CA GLY A 188 7.99 -1.24 3.51
C GLY A 188 6.75 -1.56 4.35
N THR A 189 6.87 -2.55 5.23
CA THR A 189 5.77 -2.99 6.08
C THR A 189 5.29 -1.88 7.03
N SER A 190 4.09 -2.06 7.59
CA SER A 190 3.55 -1.14 8.60
C SER A 190 4.52 -0.92 9.77
N GLU A 191 5.28 -1.95 10.15
CA GLU A 191 6.31 -1.88 11.19
C GLU A 191 7.51 -1.03 10.75
N ILE A 192 7.95 -1.17 9.50
CA ILE A 192 9.02 -0.33 8.93
C ILE A 192 8.60 1.13 8.84
N GLN A 193 7.35 1.41 8.47
CA GLN A 193 6.86 2.80 8.47
C GLN A 193 6.92 3.40 9.89
N ARG A 194 6.45 2.65 10.90
CA ARG A 194 6.55 3.08 12.31
C ARG A 194 7.98 3.29 12.77
N HIS A 195 8.90 2.41 12.35
CA HIS A 195 10.33 2.56 12.64
C HIS A 195 10.90 3.85 12.03
N ILE A 196 10.56 4.17 10.78
CA ILE A 196 11.03 5.41 10.13
C ILE A 196 10.51 6.63 10.87
N ILE A 197 9.21 6.66 11.19
CA ILE A 197 8.57 7.76 11.91
C ILE A 197 9.25 7.96 13.28
N SER A 198 9.36 6.89 14.07
CA SER A 198 9.96 6.98 15.42
C SER A 198 11.41 7.41 15.40
N ARG A 199 12.20 6.90 14.44
CA ARG A 199 13.60 7.28 14.27
C ARG A 199 13.76 8.76 13.95
N GLU A 200 12.90 9.31 13.10
CA GLU A 200 12.96 10.74 12.75
C GLU A 200 12.58 11.63 13.93
N LEU A 201 11.62 11.20 14.75
CA LEU A 201 11.22 11.92 15.96
C LEU A 201 12.29 11.87 17.06
N LEU A 202 12.98 10.74 17.21
CA LEU A 202 13.95 10.52 18.29
C LEU A 202 15.35 11.01 17.94
N ARG A 203 15.72 11.01 16.66
CA ARG A 203 17.06 11.44 16.20
C ARG A 203 17.49 12.81 16.72
N PRO A 204 16.66 13.88 16.73
CA PRO A 204 17.04 15.17 17.29
C PRO A 204 17.32 15.13 18.79
N LEU A 205 16.81 14.12 19.51
CA LEU A 205 16.97 13.92 20.94
C LEU A 205 18.17 13.02 21.28
N GLY A 206 18.92 12.56 20.26
CA GLY A 206 20.12 11.75 20.45
C GLY A 206 19.87 10.26 20.70
N ALA A 207 18.66 9.75 20.34
CA ALA A 207 18.26 8.36 20.52
C ALA A 207 18.08 7.64 19.17
#